data_9f996f633c6245d523cdaa1fd348747a
#
_entry.id   9f996f633c6245d523cdaa1fd348747a
#
_cell.length_a   1.000
_cell.length_b   1.000
_cell.length_c   1.000
_cell.angle_alpha   90.00
_cell.angle_beta   90.00
_cell.angle_gamma   90.00
#
_symmetry.space_group_name_H-M   'P 1'
#
loop_
_entity.id
_entity.type
_entity.pdbx_description
1 polymer ?
#
loop_
_entity_poly.entity_id
_entity_poly.type
_entity_poly.pdbx_seq_one_letter_code
_entity_poly.pdbx_strand_id
1 'polypeptide(L)'
;MHREAAADALRRDGSGASGGAVGSAVGTGALQVDSDVPEIPVPSGTEPRGEAYLSNEEALLLLGGRDSGVRPETSRRVYRTVKRVFDICASGAAIAVLAIPSAVLCAAICIKSPGASPIYSQWRIGRVNRDGSFHAFKMYKFRSMVPNADQMLAELQAQNEASGPMFKILDDPRIIPGVGNFIRKHSIDELPQFVNVFMGDMSLIGPRPGLPREVALYDDRAMKRLQVKPGCGGFWQVMGRSYLGFDEMVMLDLNYIEHRSLKQDFRLIFGTIRAMLSGDGAA
;
A
#
# COMPACT_ATOMS: atom_id res chain seq x y z
N MET A 1 -21.21 4.13 -10.17
CA MET A 1 -20.59 5.46 -10.20
C MET A 1 -19.07 5.41 -9.97
N HIS A 2 -18.54 4.73 -8.95
CA HIS A 2 -17.08 4.72 -8.69
C HIS A 2 -16.25 3.92 -9.71
N ARG A 3 -16.78 2.83 -10.30
CA ARG A 3 -16.08 2.07 -11.36
C ARG A 3 -15.91 2.84 -12.67
N GLU A 4 -16.88 3.66 -13.03
CA GLU A 4 -16.81 4.48 -14.25
C GLU A 4 -15.79 5.62 -14.14
N ALA A 5 -15.62 6.20 -12.96
CA ALA A 5 -14.63 7.25 -12.73
C ALA A 5 -13.18 6.74 -12.86
N ALA A 6 -12.90 5.49 -12.46
CA ALA A 6 -11.59 4.86 -12.63
C ALA A 6 -11.29 4.58 -14.11
N ALA A 7 -12.28 4.13 -14.87
CA ALA A 7 -12.15 3.88 -16.31
C ALA A 7 -11.98 5.16 -17.12
N ASP A 8 -12.63 6.25 -16.72
CA ASP A 8 -12.55 7.54 -17.41
C ASP A 8 -11.21 8.26 -17.16
N ALA A 9 -10.61 8.10 -15.98
CA ALA A 9 -9.28 8.63 -15.70
C ALA A 9 -8.19 7.94 -16.53
N LEU A 10 -8.33 6.64 -16.80
CA LEU A 10 -7.41 5.88 -17.67
C LEU A 10 -7.54 6.28 -19.14
N ARG A 11 -8.72 6.75 -19.59
CA ARG A 11 -8.96 7.19 -20.98
C ARG A 11 -8.46 8.61 -21.27
N ARG A 12 -8.46 9.50 -20.29
CA ARG A 12 -8.08 10.92 -20.49
C ARG A 12 -6.56 11.13 -20.65
N ASP A 13 -5.75 10.23 -20.12
CA ASP A 13 -4.30 10.33 -20.24
C ASP A 13 -3.73 9.61 -21.48
N GLY A 14 -4.59 8.88 -22.26
CA GLY A 14 -4.20 8.10 -23.43
C GLY A 14 -4.42 8.79 -24.80
N SER A 15 -4.95 10.01 -24.86
CA SER A 15 -5.27 10.70 -26.13
C SER A 15 -4.17 11.65 -26.59
N GLY A 16 -3.07 11.10 -27.06
CA GLY A 16 -1.97 11.90 -27.60
C GLY A 16 -0.97 11.13 -28.45
N ALA A 17 -1.43 10.31 -29.41
CA ALA A 17 -0.62 9.94 -30.57
C ALA A 17 -1.52 9.40 -31.69
N SER A 18 -1.56 10.13 -32.76
CA SER A 18 -2.30 9.85 -34.00
C SER A 18 -1.57 8.83 -34.88
N GLY A 19 -2.36 7.92 -35.46
CA GLY A 19 -2.32 7.57 -36.86
C GLY A 19 -1.19 6.71 -37.39
N GLY A 20 -1.54 5.51 -37.86
CA GLY A 20 -0.75 4.70 -38.76
C GLY A 20 -1.27 3.28 -38.87
N ALA A 21 -2.28 3.08 -39.72
CA ALA A 21 -2.78 1.75 -40.08
C ALA A 21 -1.81 1.11 -41.08
N VAL A 22 -1.34 -0.12 -40.82
CA VAL A 22 -1.07 -1.13 -41.88
C VAL A 22 -1.33 -2.51 -41.27
N GLY A 23 -2.03 -3.31 -42.04
CA GLY A 23 -2.63 -4.57 -41.66
C GLY A 23 -1.73 -5.80 -41.70
N SER A 24 -2.39 -6.87 -41.26
CA SER A 24 -2.25 -8.28 -41.66
C SER A 24 -0.99 -9.04 -41.21
N ALA A 25 -1.17 -9.99 -40.38
CA ALA A 25 -1.03 -11.44 -40.63
C ALA A 25 -0.82 -12.23 -39.32
N VAL A 26 -1.63 -13.23 -39.20
CA VAL A 26 -1.68 -14.32 -38.21
C VAL A 26 -0.34 -15.06 -38.17
N GLY A 27 0.20 -15.24 -36.97
CA GLY A 27 1.28 -16.15 -36.68
C GLY A 27 1.11 -16.70 -35.27
N THR A 28 0.42 -17.85 -35.16
CA THR A 28 0.36 -18.68 -33.94
C THR A 28 1.73 -19.29 -33.68
N GLY A 29 2.56 -18.63 -32.91
CA GLY A 29 3.77 -19.17 -32.34
C GLY A 29 3.55 -19.47 -30.86
N ALA A 30 3.27 -20.72 -30.53
CA ALA A 30 3.32 -21.19 -29.15
C ALA A 30 4.76 -21.06 -28.65
N LEU A 31 4.99 -20.16 -27.70
CA LEU A 31 6.24 -20.10 -26.95
C LEU A 31 6.29 -21.34 -26.04
N GLN A 32 7.20 -22.24 -26.35
CA GLN A 32 7.62 -23.31 -25.45
C GLN A 32 8.18 -22.67 -24.19
N VAL A 33 7.49 -22.89 -23.07
CA VAL A 33 7.98 -22.53 -21.75
C VAL A 33 9.05 -23.56 -21.37
N ASP A 34 10.26 -23.08 -21.19
CA ASP A 34 11.41 -23.86 -20.76
C ASP A 34 11.15 -24.43 -19.35
N SER A 35 11.33 -25.74 -19.20
CA SER A 35 10.85 -26.54 -18.06
C SER A 35 11.85 -26.68 -16.91
N ASP A 36 12.65 -25.66 -16.62
CA ASP A 36 13.66 -25.71 -15.55
C ASP A 36 13.42 -24.65 -14.43
N VAL A 37 12.16 -24.46 -14.05
CA VAL A 37 11.84 -23.83 -12.76
C VAL A 37 11.63 -24.97 -11.76
N PRO A 38 12.40 -25.04 -10.64
CA PRO A 38 12.14 -26.06 -9.64
C PRO A 38 10.72 -25.88 -9.11
N GLU A 39 9.87 -26.87 -9.38
CA GLU A 39 8.55 -26.97 -8.78
C GLU A 39 8.72 -26.96 -7.25
N ILE A 40 8.18 -25.95 -6.60
CA ILE A 40 7.91 -26.01 -5.16
C ILE A 40 6.92 -27.16 -5.00
N PRO A 41 7.22 -28.24 -4.24
CA PRO A 41 6.32 -29.35 -4.09
C PRO A 41 5.00 -28.86 -3.49
N VAL A 42 3.97 -28.80 -4.32
CA VAL A 42 2.60 -28.69 -3.86
C VAL A 42 2.24 -30.04 -3.27
N PRO A 43 1.91 -30.17 -1.99
CA PRO A 43 1.48 -31.44 -1.42
C PRO A 43 0.21 -31.88 -2.16
N SER A 44 0.33 -32.94 -2.96
CA SER A 44 -0.79 -33.56 -3.65
C SER A 44 -1.73 -34.19 -2.63
N GLY A 45 -2.95 -33.73 -2.59
CA GLY A 45 -4.09 -34.42 -2.01
C GLY A 45 -4.29 -34.20 -0.52
N THR A 46 -5.04 -33.18 -0.22
CA THR A 46 -6.08 -33.14 0.85
C THR A 46 -6.91 -31.86 0.64
N GLU A 47 -8.18 -31.90 1.01
CA GLU A 47 -9.17 -30.83 1.01
C GLU A 47 -8.58 -29.47 1.46
N PRO A 48 -9.21 -28.32 1.15
CA PRO A 48 -8.68 -27.01 1.50
C PRO A 48 -8.57 -26.88 3.03
N ARG A 49 -7.53 -27.43 3.58
CA ARG A 49 -6.99 -27.03 4.87
C ARG A 49 -6.55 -25.61 4.63
N GLY A 50 -7.17 -24.65 5.33
CA GLY A 50 -6.89 -23.25 5.20
C GLY A 50 -5.40 -23.02 4.98
N GLU A 51 -5.04 -22.37 3.89
CA GLU A 51 -3.66 -22.03 3.55
C GLU A 51 -3.02 -21.52 4.81
N ALA A 52 -1.91 -22.13 5.24
CA ALA A 52 -1.23 -21.77 6.47
C ALA A 52 -0.93 -20.28 6.41
N TYR A 53 -1.60 -19.49 7.25
CA TYR A 53 -1.51 -18.04 7.24
C TYR A 53 -0.07 -17.64 7.59
N LEU A 54 0.67 -17.18 6.58
CA LEU A 54 2.04 -16.70 6.76
C LEU A 54 2.04 -15.44 7.61
N SER A 55 2.70 -15.47 8.76
CA SER A 55 2.90 -14.27 9.58
C SER A 55 3.81 -13.25 8.88
N ASN A 56 3.76 -11.98 9.30
CA ASN A 56 4.67 -10.98 8.75
C ASN A 56 6.14 -11.26 9.08
N GLU A 57 6.43 -11.88 10.22
CA GLU A 57 7.77 -12.27 10.65
C GLU A 57 8.32 -13.40 9.78
N GLU A 58 7.55 -14.43 9.53
CA GLU A 58 7.92 -15.53 8.62
C GLU A 58 8.13 -15.01 7.21
N ALA A 59 7.25 -14.13 6.72
CA ALA A 59 7.41 -13.51 5.40
C ALA A 59 8.67 -12.63 5.32
N LEU A 60 9.05 -11.91 6.38
CA LEU A 60 10.31 -11.15 6.42
C LEU A 60 11.52 -12.07 6.33
N LEU A 61 11.49 -13.22 6.99
CA LEU A 61 12.55 -14.22 6.89
C LEU A 61 12.65 -14.80 5.47
N LEU A 62 11.50 -15.08 4.83
CA LEU A 62 11.44 -15.57 3.45
C LEU A 62 11.95 -14.55 2.44
N LEU A 63 11.65 -13.26 2.62
CA LEU A 63 12.10 -12.17 1.76
C LEU A 63 13.56 -11.78 2.04
N GLY A 64 14.06 -12.10 3.23
CA GLY A 64 15.44 -11.81 3.63
C GLY A 64 16.44 -12.52 2.74
N GLY A 65 17.36 -11.76 2.14
CA GLY A 65 18.40 -12.29 1.24
C GLY A 65 17.93 -12.67 -0.18
N ARG A 66 16.63 -12.56 -0.51
CA ARG A 66 16.13 -12.80 -1.87
C ARG A 66 16.29 -11.55 -2.74
N ASP A 67 16.60 -11.75 -4.01
CA ASP A 67 16.48 -10.70 -5.04
C ASP A 67 15.01 -10.58 -5.45
N SER A 68 14.47 -9.36 -5.42
CA SER A 68 13.09 -9.07 -5.82
C SER A 68 12.85 -9.14 -7.33
N GLY A 69 13.90 -9.33 -8.13
CA GLY A 69 13.82 -9.24 -9.60
C GLY A 69 13.66 -7.82 -10.14
N VAL A 70 13.43 -6.82 -9.28
CA VAL A 70 13.29 -5.42 -9.69
C VAL A 70 14.41 -4.56 -9.11
N ARG A 71 14.63 -3.41 -9.73
CA ARG A 71 15.65 -2.42 -9.30
C ARG A 71 14.99 -1.08 -9.03
N PRO A 72 15.54 -0.28 -8.11
CA PRO A 72 14.99 1.03 -7.80
C PRO A 72 15.07 1.93 -9.02
N GLU A 73 14.00 2.62 -9.32
CA GLU A 73 13.96 3.60 -10.39
C GLU A 73 14.85 4.80 -10.00
N THR A 74 15.86 5.09 -10.82
CA THR A 74 16.88 6.12 -10.57
C THR A 74 16.86 7.28 -11.55
N SER A 75 16.02 7.21 -12.58
CA SER A 75 15.80 8.31 -13.51
C SER A 75 15.13 9.52 -12.83
N ARG A 76 14.88 10.60 -13.54
CA ARG A 76 14.18 11.79 -13.04
C ARG A 76 14.80 12.37 -11.75
N ARG A 77 16.13 12.51 -11.72
CA ARG A 77 16.87 12.97 -10.52
C ARG A 77 16.33 14.27 -9.96
N VAL A 78 16.08 15.29 -10.81
CA VAL A 78 15.56 16.60 -10.39
C VAL A 78 14.20 16.44 -9.69
N TYR A 79 13.26 15.73 -10.33
CA TYR A 79 11.95 15.44 -9.72
C TYR A 79 12.10 14.79 -8.33
N ARG A 80 12.93 13.77 -8.21
CA ARG A 80 13.14 13.03 -6.95
C ARG A 80 13.74 13.91 -5.86
N THR A 81 14.69 14.80 -6.21
CA THR A 81 15.29 15.74 -5.25
C THR A 81 14.27 16.76 -4.79
N VAL A 82 13.56 17.42 -5.72
CA VAL A 82 12.53 18.41 -5.39
C VAL A 82 11.42 17.76 -4.54
N LYS A 83 10.94 16.59 -4.95
CA LYS A 83 9.96 15.82 -4.19
C LYS A 83 10.46 15.51 -2.77
N ARG A 84 11.71 15.10 -2.61
CA ARG A 84 12.27 14.77 -1.28
C ARG A 84 12.36 16.00 -0.38
N VAL A 85 12.79 17.14 -0.90
CA VAL A 85 12.81 18.42 -0.15
C VAL A 85 11.40 18.78 0.30
N PHE A 86 10.43 18.69 -0.62
CA PHE A 86 9.03 18.94 -0.31
C PHE A 86 8.49 17.96 0.75
N ASP A 87 8.77 16.65 0.62
CA ASP A 87 8.38 15.64 1.59
C ASP A 87 8.89 15.96 3.00
N ILE A 88 10.17 16.37 3.13
CA ILE A 88 10.77 16.74 4.42
C ILE A 88 10.09 17.98 5.01
N CYS A 89 9.96 19.05 4.22
CA CYS A 89 9.39 20.30 4.71
C CYS A 89 7.92 20.13 5.12
N ALA A 90 7.11 19.47 4.26
CA ALA A 90 5.70 19.28 4.52
C ALA A 90 5.44 18.31 5.68
N SER A 91 6.18 17.18 5.75
CA SER A 91 6.04 16.26 6.88
C SER A 91 6.55 16.85 8.20
N GLY A 92 7.64 17.60 8.19
CA GLY A 92 8.15 18.31 9.38
C GLY A 92 7.14 19.34 9.91
N ALA A 93 6.55 20.14 9.00
CA ALA A 93 5.49 21.09 9.36
C ALA A 93 4.25 20.36 9.91
N ALA A 94 3.82 19.28 9.27
CA ALA A 94 2.69 18.48 9.74
C ALA A 94 2.95 17.89 11.14
N ILE A 95 4.13 17.35 11.40
CA ILE A 95 4.51 16.81 12.72
C ILE A 95 4.44 17.91 13.78
N ALA A 96 4.99 19.10 13.50
CA ALA A 96 4.97 20.22 14.45
C ALA A 96 3.54 20.70 14.76
N VAL A 97 2.69 20.87 13.75
CA VAL A 97 1.30 21.32 13.91
C VAL A 97 0.45 20.27 14.62
N LEU A 98 0.65 18.99 14.30
CA LEU A 98 -0.15 17.89 14.82
C LEU A 98 0.36 17.35 16.16
N ALA A 99 1.46 17.85 16.72
CA ALA A 99 2.04 17.33 17.96
C ALA A 99 1.04 17.34 19.14
N ILE A 100 0.39 18.49 19.40
CA ILE A 100 -0.59 18.63 20.48
C ILE A 100 -1.86 17.78 20.23
N PRO A 101 -2.54 17.87 19.07
CA PRO A 101 -3.66 16.99 18.77
C PRO A 101 -3.30 15.50 18.88
N SER A 102 -2.10 15.13 18.45
CA SER A 102 -1.62 13.73 18.56
C SER A 102 -1.46 13.27 20.01
N ALA A 103 -0.92 14.13 20.88
CA ALA A 103 -0.79 13.83 22.30
C ALA A 103 -2.16 13.65 22.98
N VAL A 104 -3.14 14.50 22.65
CA VAL A 104 -4.53 14.37 23.15
C VAL A 104 -5.15 13.06 22.67
N LEU A 105 -4.96 12.72 21.39
CA LEU A 105 -5.47 11.45 20.84
C LEU A 105 -4.80 10.24 21.49
N CYS A 106 -3.49 10.26 21.71
CA CYS A 106 -2.78 9.21 22.43
C CYS A 106 -3.36 9.00 23.84
N ALA A 107 -3.63 10.05 24.58
CA ALA A 107 -4.28 9.97 25.90
C ALA A 107 -5.68 9.35 25.79
N ALA A 108 -6.49 9.76 24.82
CA ALA A 108 -7.82 9.20 24.59
C ALA A 108 -7.76 7.69 24.26
N ILE A 109 -6.81 7.26 23.43
CA ILE A 109 -6.61 5.83 23.12
C ILE A 109 -6.20 5.04 24.36
N CYS A 110 -5.28 5.58 25.18
CA CYS A 110 -4.86 4.91 26.42
C CYS A 110 -6.01 4.75 27.43
N ILE A 111 -6.87 5.77 27.54
CA ILE A 111 -8.05 5.73 28.43
C ILE A 111 -9.09 4.70 27.95
N LYS A 112 -9.39 4.70 26.62
CA LYS A 112 -10.43 3.82 26.05
C LYS A 112 -10.00 2.38 25.88
N SER A 113 -8.70 2.13 25.72
CA SER A 113 -8.14 0.79 25.51
C SER A 113 -6.76 0.71 26.19
N PRO A 114 -6.72 0.52 27.51
CA PRO A 114 -5.47 0.38 28.26
C PRO A 114 -4.74 -0.93 27.89
N GLY A 115 -3.50 -1.05 28.35
CA GLY A 115 -2.70 -2.29 28.22
C GLY A 115 -1.77 -2.35 27.01
N ALA A 116 -1.78 -1.34 26.10
CA ALA A 116 -0.81 -1.28 25.01
C ALA A 116 -0.50 0.18 24.62
N SER A 117 0.61 0.38 23.88
CA SER A 117 1.00 1.69 23.35
C SER A 117 -0.10 2.32 22.47
N PRO A 118 -0.36 3.64 22.57
CA PRO A 118 -1.27 4.34 21.64
C PRO A 118 -0.70 4.44 20.22
N ILE A 119 0.61 4.24 20.03
CA ILE A 119 1.25 4.15 18.73
C ILE A 119 1.51 2.67 18.43
N TYR A 120 0.98 2.24 17.31
CA TYR A 120 1.20 0.91 16.73
C TYR A 120 2.23 1.00 15.61
N SER A 121 3.06 -0.01 15.47
CA SER A 121 3.99 -0.12 14.35
C SER A 121 3.86 -1.47 13.68
N GLN A 122 3.90 -1.47 12.35
CA GLN A 122 3.78 -2.67 11.54
C GLN A 122 4.87 -2.70 10.48
N TRP A 123 5.50 -3.87 10.30
CA TRP A 123 6.45 -4.06 9.22
C TRP A 123 5.79 -3.90 7.85
N ARG A 124 6.45 -3.15 7.00
CA ARG A 124 6.08 -2.91 5.61
C ARG A 124 7.29 -3.04 4.71
N ILE A 125 7.06 -3.42 3.46
CA ILE A 125 8.11 -3.42 2.45
C ILE A 125 8.06 -2.09 1.70
N GLY A 126 9.20 -1.43 1.68
CA GLY A 126 9.44 -0.16 0.98
C GLY A 126 10.05 -0.35 -0.40
N ARG A 127 10.70 0.71 -0.88
CA ARG A 127 11.44 0.64 -2.15
C ARG A 127 12.63 -0.30 -2.02
N VAL A 128 12.79 -1.22 -2.96
CA VAL A 128 13.95 -2.13 -3.02
C VAL A 128 15.29 -1.37 -3.01
N ASN A 129 16.31 -2.02 -2.47
CA ASN A 129 17.68 -1.54 -2.46
C ASN A 129 18.30 -1.60 -3.88
N ARG A 130 19.51 -1.05 -4.06
CA ARG A 130 20.18 -1.04 -5.36
C ARG A 130 20.57 -2.43 -5.85
N ASP A 131 20.82 -3.35 -4.96
CA ASP A 131 21.12 -4.76 -5.22
C ASP A 131 19.86 -5.59 -5.51
N GLY A 132 18.68 -5.01 -5.35
CA GLY A 132 17.39 -5.69 -5.52
C GLY A 132 16.86 -6.34 -4.26
N SER A 133 17.57 -6.28 -3.16
CA SER A 133 17.07 -6.80 -1.88
C SER A 133 15.90 -5.96 -1.36
N PHE A 134 15.02 -6.60 -0.57
CA PHE A 134 13.86 -5.94 0.02
C PHE A 134 14.29 -5.01 1.16
N HIS A 135 13.71 -3.81 1.19
CA HIS A 135 13.87 -2.87 2.30
C HIS A 135 12.62 -2.89 3.17
N ALA A 136 12.73 -3.47 4.36
CA ALA A 136 11.66 -3.48 5.34
C ALA A 136 11.80 -2.30 6.31
N PHE A 137 10.67 -1.67 6.66
CA PHE A 137 10.62 -0.58 7.63
C PHE A 137 9.38 -0.69 8.53
N LYS A 138 9.43 -0.07 9.71
CA LYS A 138 8.28 0.01 10.62
C LYS A 138 7.43 1.22 10.25
N MET A 139 6.21 0.98 9.77
CA MET A 139 5.23 2.01 9.51
C MET A 139 4.45 2.32 10.79
N TYR A 140 4.39 3.59 11.16
CA TYR A 140 3.73 4.05 12.39
C TYR A 140 2.27 4.44 12.13
N LYS A 141 1.39 4.07 13.07
CA LYS A 141 -0.02 4.44 13.10
C LYS A 141 -0.48 4.72 14.52
N PHE A 142 -1.55 5.48 14.69
CA PHE A 142 -2.29 5.44 15.95
C PHE A 142 -3.00 4.10 16.08
N ARG A 143 -3.00 3.54 17.28
CA ARG A 143 -3.66 2.28 17.56
C ARG A 143 -5.17 2.46 17.52
N SER A 144 -5.82 1.90 16.51
CA SER A 144 -7.27 1.89 16.31
C SER A 144 -7.93 0.58 16.70
N MET A 145 -7.12 -0.44 17.03
CA MET A 145 -7.57 -1.78 17.38
C MET A 145 -7.18 -2.16 18.81
N VAL A 146 -7.85 -3.16 19.36
CA VAL A 146 -7.57 -3.71 20.70
C VAL A 146 -6.17 -4.32 20.77
N PRO A 147 -5.56 -4.46 21.99
CA PRO A 147 -4.17 -4.93 22.11
C PRO A 147 -3.88 -6.30 21.52
N ASN A 148 -4.86 -7.21 21.51
CA ASN A 148 -4.76 -8.58 21.00
C ASN A 148 -5.27 -8.75 19.57
N ALA A 149 -5.44 -7.67 18.80
CA ALA A 149 -5.99 -7.68 17.44
C ALA A 149 -5.25 -8.61 16.47
N ASP A 150 -3.92 -8.70 16.58
CA ASP A 150 -3.10 -9.56 15.71
C ASP A 150 -3.34 -11.06 16.01
N GLN A 151 -3.61 -11.41 17.28
CA GLN A 151 -3.93 -12.79 17.67
C GLN A 151 -5.30 -13.24 17.14
N MET A 152 -6.27 -12.32 17.10
CA MET A 152 -7.60 -12.59 16.54
C MET A 152 -7.59 -12.74 15.01
N LEU A 153 -6.53 -12.32 14.34
CA LEU A 153 -6.50 -12.28 12.88
C LEU A 153 -6.66 -13.67 12.23
N ALA A 154 -6.02 -14.70 12.81
CA ALA A 154 -6.11 -16.08 12.29
C ALA A 154 -7.56 -16.62 12.34
N GLU A 155 -8.29 -16.33 13.40
CA GLU A 155 -9.69 -16.76 13.59
C GLU A 155 -10.64 -16.03 12.64
N LEU A 156 -10.28 -14.80 12.25
CA LEU A 156 -11.11 -13.95 11.39
C LEU A 156 -10.83 -14.13 9.89
N GLN A 157 -9.86 -14.98 9.50
CA GLN A 157 -9.49 -15.20 8.09
C GLN A 157 -10.67 -15.67 7.23
N ALA A 158 -11.54 -16.52 7.77
CA ALA A 158 -12.73 -17.00 7.06
C ALA A 158 -13.75 -15.89 6.72
N GLN A 159 -13.64 -14.72 7.36
CA GLN A 159 -14.50 -13.55 7.15
C GLN A 159 -13.86 -12.51 6.22
N ASN A 160 -12.74 -12.85 5.56
CA ASN A 160 -12.07 -11.93 4.66
C ASN A 160 -12.93 -11.62 3.43
N GLU A 161 -13.19 -10.34 3.20
CA GLU A 161 -13.97 -9.81 2.07
C GLU A 161 -13.08 -9.24 0.96
N ALA A 162 -11.76 -9.14 1.18
CA ALA A 162 -10.84 -8.61 0.20
C ALA A 162 -10.42 -9.67 -0.81
N SER A 163 -10.13 -9.23 -2.05
CA SER A 163 -9.52 -10.07 -3.08
C SER A 163 -8.00 -10.09 -2.99
N GLY A 164 -7.38 -11.19 -3.45
CA GLY A 164 -5.94 -11.35 -3.48
C GLY A 164 -5.29 -11.41 -2.10
N PRO A 165 -4.05 -10.93 -1.93
CA PRO A 165 -3.30 -11.04 -0.67
C PRO A 165 -3.76 -10.08 0.44
N MET A 166 -4.78 -9.27 0.19
CA MET A 166 -5.29 -8.30 1.15
C MET A 166 -6.26 -8.94 2.15
N PHE A 167 -6.37 -8.32 3.33
CA PHE A 167 -7.33 -8.71 4.37
C PHE A 167 -8.21 -7.52 4.76
N LYS A 168 -9.53 -7.72 4.74
CA LYS A 168 -10.54 -6.74 5.12
C LYS A 168 -11.81 -7.41 5.63
N ILE A 169 -12.39 -6.83 6.69
CA ILE A 169 -13.72 -7.16 7.23
C ILE A 169 -14.47 -5.83 7.39
N LEU A 170 -15.74 -5.76 6.96
CA LEU A 170 -16.58 -4.56 7.06
C LEU A 170 -16.83 -4.16 8.52
N ASP A 171 -17.28 -5.10 9.35
CA ASP A 171 -17.53 -4.88 10.79
C ASP A 171 -16.44 -5.59 11.62
N ASP A 172 -15.22 -5.06 11.56
CA ASP A 172 -14.07 -5.67 12.22
C ASP A 172 -14.16 -5.56 13.75
N PRO A 173 -14.36 -6.69 14.49
CA PRO A 173 -14.54 -6.67 15.93
C PRO A 173 -13.30 -6.23 16.71
N ARG A 174 -12.16 -6.12 16.06
CA ARG A 174 -10.89 -5.68 16.66
C ARG A 174 -10.83 -4.17 16.84
N ILE A 175 -11.71 -3.40 16.21
CA ILE A 175 -11.67 -1.93 16.27
C ILE A 175 -12.11 -1.46 17.66
N ILE A 176 -11.36 -0.51 18.24
CA ILE A 176 -11.73 0.13 19.52
C ILE A 176 -13.03 0.91 19.33
N PRO A 177 -14.11 0.58 20.07
CA PRO A 177 -15.40 1.26 19.90
C PRO A 177 -15.31 2.78 20.08
N GLY A 178 -15.95 3.51 19.19
CA GLY A 178 -15.99 4.98 19.19
C GLY A 178 -14.71 5.60 18.67
N VAL A 179 -13.63 5.64 19.45
CA VAL A 179 -12.35 6.27 19.06
C VAL A 179 -11.75 5.57 17.85
N GLY A 180 -11.67 4.25 17.84
CA GLY A 180 -11.09 3.49 16.71
C GLY A 180 -11.86 3.73 15.42
N ASN A 181 -13.19 3.66 15.46
CA ASN A 181 -14.05 3.92 14.30
C ASN A 181 -13.87 5.35 13.76
N PHE A 182 -13.83 6.35 14.66
CA PHE A 182 -13.66 7.75 14.29
C PHE A 182 -12.33 8.00 13.58
N ILE A 183 -11.21 7.53 14.18
CA ILE A 183 -9.87 7.78 13.60
C ILE A 183 -9.67 7.04 12.28
N ARG A 184 -10.22 5.82 12.12
CA ARG A 184 -10.18 5.06 10.86
C ARG A 184 -11.01 5.73 9.76
N LYS A 185 -12.25 6.13 10.08
CA LYS A 185 -13.14 6.82 9.14
C LYS A 185 -12.49 8.05 8.50
N HIS A 186 -11.73 8.81 9.27
CA HIS A 186 -11.05 10.03 8.79
C HIS A 186 -9.56 9.80 8.48
N SER A 187 -9.07 8.54 8.50
CA SER A 187 -7.66 8.17 8.31
C SER A 187 -6.69 8.93 9.25
N ILE A 188 -7.17 9.37 10.41
CA ILE A 188 -6.36 10.04 11.43
C ILE A 188 -5.32 9.07 12.00
N ASP A 189 -5.64 7.77 12.02
CA ASP A 189 -4.71 6.71 12.43
C ASP A 189 -3.44 6.69 11.60
N GLU A 190 -3.44 7.25 10.40
CA GLU A 190 -2.29 7.27 9.49
C GLU A 190 -1.36 8.48 9.67
N LEU A 191 -1.75 9.49 10.49
CA LEU A 191 -0.93 10.70 10.69
C LEU A 191 0.50 10.42 11.20
N PRO A 192 0.77 9.41 12.06
CA PRO A 192 2.14 9.08 12.45
C PRO A 192 3.05 8.66 11.29
N GLN A 193 2.51 8.31 10.11
CA GLN A 193 3.31 8.04 8.91
C GLN A 193 4.10 9.27 8.42
N PHE A 194 3.72 10.49 8.83
CA PHE A 194 4.55 11.67 8.54
C PHE A 194 5.98 11.54 9.14
N VAL A 195 6.15 10.79 10.22
CA VAL A 195 7.47 10.44 10.76
C VAL A 195 8.23 9.56 9.75
N ASN A 196 7.59 8.54 9.16
CA ASN A 196 8.22 7.71 8.13
C ASN A 196 8.58 8.52 6.87
N VAL A 197 7.75 9.51 6.49
CA VAL A 197 8.07 10.41 5.38
C VAL A 197 9.28 11.29 5.72
N PHE A 198 9.31 11.86 6.90
CA PHE A 198 10.40 12.71 7.38
C PHE A 198 11.73 11.94 7.44
N MET A 199 11.73 10.71 7.96
CA MET A 199 12.89 9.81 8.01
C MET A 199 13.32 9.33 6.62
N GLY A 200 12.38 9.19 5.69
CA GLY A 200 12.66 8.84 4.30
C GLY A 200 12.33 7.42 3.89
N ASP A 201 11.67 6.66 4.73
CA ASP A 201 11.12 5.34 4.39
C ASP A 201 9.97 5.48 3.38
N MET A 202 9.19 6.54 3.55
CA MET A 202 8.02 6.87 2.74
C MET A 202 8.16 8.23 2.04
N SER A 203 7.19 8.54 1.21
CA SER A 203 6.91 9.83 0.59
C SER A 203 5.46 10.24 0.92
N LEU A 204 5.10 11.51 0.73
CA LEU A 204 3.70 11.92 0.86
C LEU A 204 2.83 11.20 -0.16
N ILE A 205 3.29 11.07 -1.40
CA ILE A 205 2.56 10.39 -2.49
C ILE A 205 3.41 9.26 -3.06
N GLY A 206 2.80 8.09 -3.22
CA GLY A 206 3.40 6.89 -3.79
C GLY A 206 2.48 5.68 -3.72
N PRO A 207 2.93 4.52 -4.18
CA PRO A 207 2.23 3.25 -4.00
C PRO A 207 1.98 2.92 -2.53
N ARG A 208 0.89 2.21 -2.24
CA ARG A 208 0.64 1.71 -0.88
C ARG A 208 1.73 0.73 -0.47
N PRO A 209 2.36 0.89 0.72
CA PRO A 209 3.35 -0.08 1.20
C PRO A 209 2.70 -1.42 1.52
N GLY A 210 3.17 -2.50 0.90
CA GLY A 210 2.66 -3.86 1.13
C GLY A 210 3.13 -4.42 2.47
N LEU A 211 2.31 -5.28 3.07
CA LEU A 211 2.74 -6.13 4.19
C LEU A 211 3.77 -7.16 3.68
N PRO A 212 4.74 -7.60 4.50
CA PRO A 212 5.67 -8.64 4.09
C PRO A 212 4.99 -9.87 3.49
N ARG A 213 3.92 -10.36 4.13
CA ARG A 213 3.12 -11.49 3.64
C ARG A 213 2.39 -11.22 2.32
N GLU A 214 1.94 -9.98 2.08
CA GLU A 214 1.35 -9.59 0.79
C GLU A 214 2.42 -9.61 -0.30
N VAL A 215 3.60 -9.04 0.00
CA VAL A 215 4.72 -8.94 -0.96
C VAL A 215 5.30 -10.32 -1.30
N ALA A 216 5.29 -11.26 -0.37
CA ALA A 216 5.71 -12.64 -0.62
C ALA A 216 4.87 -13.35 -1.71
N LEU A 217 3.63 -12.86 -1.92
CA LEU A 217 2.68 -13.38 -2.93
C LEU A 217 2.61 -12.51 -4.20
N TYR A 218 3.45 -11.46 -4.31
CA TYR A 218 3.41 -10.58 -5.49
C TYR A 218 3.97 -11.31 -6.72
N ASP A 219 3.26 -11.16 -7.83
CA ASP A 219 3.75 -11.48 -9.16
C ASP A 219 4.74 -10.41 -9.67
N ASP A 220 5.36 -10.65 -10.82
CA ASP A 220 6.31 -9.74 -11.45
C ASP A 220 5.73 -8.35 -11.73
N ARG A 221 4.42 -8.26 -11.98
CA ARG A 221 3.73 -7.00 -12.22
C ARG A 221 3.61 -6.20 -10.92
N ALA A 222 3.14 -6.82 -9.85
CA ALA A 222 3.00 -6.19 -8.54
C ALA A 222 4.35 -5.82 -7.94
N MET A 223 5.42 -6.61 -8.17
CA MET A 223 6.79 -6.31 -7.75
C MET A 223 7.31 -4.97 -8.27
N LYS A 224 6.87 -4.51 -9.45
CA LYS A 224 7.27 -3.21 -10.00
C LYS A 224 6.86 -2.02 -9.13
N ARG A 225 5.86 -2.17 -8.25
CA ARG A 225 5.47 -1.16 -7.26
C ARG A 225 6.62 -0.79 -6.31
N LEU A 226 7.54 -1.73 -6.08
CA LEU A 226 8.69 -1.56 -5.18
C LEU A 226 9.86 -0.77 -5.80
N GLN A 227 9.75 -0.33 -7.05
CA GLN A 227 10.78 0.48 -7.71
C GLN A 227 10.88 1.91 -7.16
N VAL A 228 9.81 2.40 -6.53
CA VAL A 228 9.73 3.75 -5.95
C VAL A 228 9.39 3.69 -4.47
N LYS A 229 9.61 4.81 -3.74
CA LYS A 229 9.20 4.89 -2.34
C LYS A 229 7.68 4.80 -2.22
N PRO A 230 7.16 4.04 -1.23
CA PRO A 230 5.74 4.03 -0.93
C PRO A 230 5.27 5.39 -0.41
N GLY A 231 3.97 5.66 -0.53
CA GLY A 231 3.35 6.91 -0.12
C GLY A 231 2.35 6.76 1.03
N CYS A 232 2.13 7.87 1.76
CA CYS A 232 0.98 8.01 2.67
C CYS A 232 -0.32 8.14 1.87
N GLY A 233 -0.25 8.80 0.70
CA GLY A 233 -1.34 9.00 -0.24
C GLY A 233 -1.00 8.44 -1.62
N GLY A 234 -2.01 8.19 -2.44
CA GLY A 234 -1.85 7.70 -3.81
C GLY A 234 -3.17 7.67 -4.56
N PHE A 235 -3.14 7.21 -5.81
CA PHE A 235 -4.35 7.08 -6.63
C PHE A 235 -5.40 6.20 -5.98
N TRP A 236 -5.02 5.10 -5.37
CA TRP A 236 -5.94 4.18 -4.72
C TRP A 236 -6.77 4.85 -3.62
N GLN A 237 -6.19 5.80 -2.85
CA GLN A 237 -6.90 6.54 -1.81
C GLN A 237 -7.88 7.56 -2.37
N VAL A 238 -7.58 8.14 -3.53
CA VAL A 238 -8.42 9.17 -4.17
C VAL A 238 -9.54 8.54 -4.99
N MET A 239 -9.30 7.34 -5.57
CA MET A 239 -10.19 6.76 -6.58
C MET A 239 -11.11 5.64 -6.07
N GLY A 240 -11.04 5.25 -4.80
CA GLY A 240 -11.98 4.24 -4.32
C GLY A 240 -11.60 3.53 -3.02
N ARG A 241 -10.41 3.76 -2.49
CA ARG A 241 -9.96 3.17 -1.20
C ARG A 241 -10.32 1.68 -1.09
N SER A 242 -11.29 1.38 -0.20
CA SER A 242 -11.74 0.03 0.14
C SER A 242 -12.55 -0.68 -0.94
N TYR A 243 -12.96 0.01 -2.00
CA TYR A 243 -13.75 -0.59 -3.09
C TYR A 243 -12.88 -1.16 -4.21
N LEU A 244 -11.56 -0.90 -4.19
CA LEU A 244 -10.64 -1.38 -5.20
C LEU A 244 -10.13 -2.78 -4.85
N GLY A 245 -10.17 -3.68 -5.83
CA GLY A 245 -9.47 -4.96 -5.75
C GLY A 245 -7.96 -4.81 -5.84
N PHE A 246 -7.24 -5.89 -5.51
CA PHE A 246 -5.78 -5.87 -5.53
C PHE A 246 -5.20 -5.51 -6.91
N ASP A 247 -5.73 -6.11 -7.98
CA ASP A 247 -5.26 -5.87 -9.35
C ASP A 247 -5.50 -4.43 -9.83
N GLU A 248 -6.66 -3.85 -9.46
CA GLU A 248 -6.99 -2.46 -9.74
C GLU A 248 -6.03 -1.51 -9.01
N MET A 249 -5.72 -1.80 -7.76
CA MET A 249 -4.74 -1.04 -6.97
C MET A 249 -3.34 -1.13 -7.58
N VAL A 250 -2.89 -2.32 -8.00
CA VAL A 250 -1.60 -2.51 -8.69
C VAL A 250 -1.56 -1.69 -9.97
N MET A 251 -2.63 -1.71 -10.78
CA MET A 251 -2.71 -0.95 -12.03
C MET A 251 -2.62 0.56 -11.80
N LEU A 252 -3.31 1.09 -10.80
CA LEU A 252 -3.25 2.51 -10.43
C LEU A 252 -1.86 2.93 -9.94
N ASP A 253 -1.21 2.08 -9.14
CA ASP A 253 0.13 2.34 -8.64
C ASP A 253 1.18 2.31 -9.77
N LEU A 254 1.07 1.40 -10.73
CA LEU A 254 1.96 1.35 -11.90
C LEU A 254 1.74 2.55 -12.81
N ASN A 255 0.50 2.97 -13.04
CA ASN A 255 0.19 4.18 -13.77
C ASN A 255 0.82 5.42 -13.10
N TYR A 256 0.72 5.52 -11.76
CA TYR A 256 1.42 6.57 -11.03
C TYR A 256 2.94 6.53 -11.27
N ILE A 257 3.57 5.36 -11.16
CA ILE A 257 5.01 5.21 -11.33
C ILE A 257 5.46 5.67 -12.73
N GLU A 258 4.68 5.37 -13.75
CA GLU A 258 4.99 5.73 -15.14
C GLU A 258 4.83 7.24 -15.39
N HIS A 259 3.74 7.85 -14.90
CA HIS A 259 3.38 9.23 -15.24
C HIS A 259 3.66 10.25 -14.12
N ARG A 260 4.33 9.84 -13.01
CA ARG A 260 4.55 10.69 -11.85
C ARG A 260 5.25 12.01 -12.20
N SER A 261 4.74 13.08 -11.66
CA SER A 261 5.26 14.44 -11.79
C SER A 261 4.89 15.27 -10.56
N LEU A 262 5.57 16.39 -10.32
CA LEU A 262 5.21 17.28 -9.21
C LEU A 262 3.76 17.75 -9.30
N LYS A 263 3.27 18.08 -10.51
CA LYS A 263 1.87 18.47 -10.73
C LYS A 263 0.90 17.36 -10.30
N GLN A 264 1.20 16.11 -10.63
CA GLN A 264 0.40 14.95 -10.25
C GLN A 264 0.46 14.71 -8.74
N ASP A 265 1.65 14.82 -8.12
CA ASP A 265 1.79 14.69 -6.67
C ASP A 265 0.95 15.71 -5.93
N PHE A 266 0.97 16.99 -6.31
CA PHE A 266 0.12 18.02 -5.73
C PHE A 266 -1.38 17.71 -5.90
N ARG A 267 -1.80 17.28 -7.10
CA ARG A 267 -3.19 16.87 -7.34
C ARG A 267 -3.63 15.74 -6.40
N LEU A 268 -2.77 14.75 -6.21
CA LEU A 268 -3.04 13.62 -5.31
C LEU A 268 -3.02 14.02 -3.83
N ILE A 269 -2.16 14.95 -3.41
CA ILE A 269 -2.18 15.48 -2.04
C ILE A 269 -3.54 16.13 -1.75
N PHE A 270 -4.01 17.04 -2.61
CA PHE A 270 -5.32 17.68 -2.44
C PHE A 270 -6.47 16.67 -2.48
N GLY A 271 -6.40 15.70 -3.40
CA GLY A 271 -7.38 14.61 -3.49
C GLY A 271 -7.42 13.77 -2.21
N THR A 272 -6.26 13.41 -1.66
CA THR A 272 -6.17 12.63 -0.42
C THR A 272 -6.73 13.40 0.77
N ILE A 273 -6.39 14.69 0.92
CA ILE A 273 -6.94 15.55 1.99
C ILE A 273 -8.47 15.63 1.88
N ARG A 274 -9.00 15.86 0.67
CA ARG A 274 -10.45 15.88 0.45
C ARG A 274 -11.10 14.54 0.83
N ALA A 275 -10.51 13.43 0.42
CA ALA A 275 -11.02 12.09 0.74
C ALA A 275 -10.97 11.77 2.24
N MET A 276 -9.98 12.29 2.99
CA MET A 276 -9.92 12.17 4.45
C MET A 276 -11.02 13.00 5.13
N LEU A 277 -11.30 14.20 4.62
CA LEU A 277 -12.33 15.09 5.19
C LEU A 277 -13.75 14.58 4.91
N SER A 278 -14.02 14.00 3.72
CA SER A 278 -15.34 13.42 3.40
C SER A 278 -15.60 12.12 4.15
N GLY A 279 -14.56 11.37 4.52
CA GLY A 279 -14.70 10.05 5.15
C GLY A 279 -15.25 8.97 4.22
N ASP A 280 -15.38 9.26 2.91
CA ASP A 280 -15.90 8.30 1.94
C ASP A 280 -14.91 7.15 1.70
N GLY A 281 -15.42 5.92 1.70
CA GLY A 281 -14.62 4.72 1.39
C GLY A 281 -13.59 4.33 2.46
N ALA A 282 -13.64 4.90 3.65
CA ALA A 282 -12.88 4.39 4.80
C ALA A 282 -13.66 3.21 5.42
N ALA A 283 -13.01 2.06 5.52
CA ALA A 283 -13.52 0.87 6.20
C ALA A 283 -12.60 0.50 7.33
#